data_51369a14d63be2d8b362cfae37290333
#
_entry.id   51369a14d63be2d8b362cfae37290333
#
_cell.length_a   1.000
_cell.length_b   1.000
_cell.length_c   1.000
_cell.angle_alpha   90.00
_cell.angle_beta   90.00
_cell.angle_gamma   90.00
#
_symmetry.space_group_name_H-M   'P 1'
#
loop_
_entity.id
_entity.type
_entity.pdbx_description
1 polymer ?
#
loop_
_entity_poly.entity_id
_entity_poly.type
_entity_poly.pdbx_seq_one_letter_code
_entity_poly.pdbx_strand_id
1 'polypeptide(L)'
;MKHARMGREELERKLKNWKITVPIDEAVAYLGKVLKVRTGREVYSMIALQKIDFMSIKEILHQWISGQAEEQRRVAAAEAERKKEEWKAAQADDAPASRRSDALVIDEKINNIEYKLAKCCNPIKGDDIFGFVTISSGITIHRSDCPNAARLRENYPYRVMEARWRGNADGAFRATIAVVAADTAGIGNQITEVVTRELKLNIRTLNFAARGDGTMRGTISVEVPSTSIVDLLIHSIMRIRGVQRAYRVNN
;
A
#
# COMPACT_ATOMS: atom_id res chain seq x y z
N MET A 1 5.64 -47.30 18.26
CA MET A 1 6.31 -46.08 17.79
C MET A 1 6.34 -45.92 16.26
N LYS A 2 6.45 -46.95 15.44
CA LYS A 2 6.48 -46.85 13.96
C LYS A 2 5.24 -46.19 13.34
N HIS A 3 4.03 -46.55 13.77
CA HIS A 3 2.78 -46.01 13.19
C HIS A 3 2.60 -44.49 13.40
N ALA A 4 2.97 -43.96 14.57
CA ALA A 4 2.83 -42.52 14.83
C ALA A 4 3.76 -41.69 13.95
N ARG A 5 4.97 -42.17 13.66
CA ARG A 5 5.90 -41.48 12.75
C ARG A 5 5.39 -41.52 11.32
N MET A 6 4.94 -42.64 10.82
CA MET A 6 4.35 -42.79 9.50
C MET A 6 3.13 -41.87 9.32
N GLY A 7 2.22 -41.83 10.30
CA GLY A 7 1.04 -40.99 10.25
C GLY A 7 1.37 -39.48 10.25
N ARG A 8 2.43 -39.08 10.95
CA ARG A 8 2.92 -37.70 10.92
C ARG A 8 3.43 -37.29 9.51
N GLU A 9 4.32 -38.12 8.99
CA GLU A 9 4.91 -37.87 7.64
C GLU A 9 3.82 -37.82 6.55
N GLU A 10 2.82 -38.67 6.67
CA GLU A 10 1.70 -38.70 5.73
C GLU A 10 0.78 -37.52 5.85
N LEU A 11 0.45 -37.07 7.06
CA LEU A 11 -0.33 -35.88 7.31
C LEU A 11 0.40 -34.62 6.80
N GLU A 12 1.71 -34.46 7.06
CA GLU A 12 2.51 -33.35 6.56
C GLU A 12 2.48 -33.26 5.05
N ARG A 13 2.62 -34.38 4.36
CA ARG A 13 2.54 -34.46 2.90
C ARG A 13 1.17 -34.03 2.38
N LYS A 14 0.09 -34.47 3.05
CA LYS A 14 -1.28 -34.14 2.69
C LYS A 14 -1.58 -32.65 2.93
N LEU A 15 -1.16 -32.07 4.07
CA LEU A 15 -1.32 -30.64 4.34
C LEU A 15 -0.66 -29.78 3.27
N LYS A 16 0.56 -30.13 2.83
CA LYS A 16 1.24 -29.45 1.71
C LYS A 16 0.44 -29.55 0.41
N ASN A 17 -0.05 -30.74 0.06
CA ASN A 17 -0.82 -30.96 -1.15
C ASN A 17 -2.17 -30.21 -1.16
N TRP A 18 -2.78 -30.03 -0.01
CA TRP A 18 -4.02 -29.27 0.17
C TRP A 18 -3.80 -27.77 0.28
N LYS A 19 -2.53 -27.31 0.26
CA LYS A 19 -2.13 -25.91 0.48
C LYS A 19 -2.62 -25.34 1.81
N ILE A 20 -2.68 -26.17 2.82
CA ILE A 20 -3.03 -25.78 4.19
C ILE A 20 -1.74 -25.34 4.89
N THR A 21 -1.67 -24.06 5.28
CA THR A 21 -0.49 -23.43 5.89
C THR A 21 -0.47 -23.46 7.41
N VAL A 22 -1.37 -24.22 8.02
CA VAL A 22 -1.45 -24.36 9.48
C VAL A 22 -0.31 -25.25 9.98
N PRO A 23 0.35 -24.91 11.11
CA PRO A 23 1.32 -25.78 11.76
C PRO A 23 0.73 -27.16 12.09
N ILE A 24 1.50 -28.23 11.83
CA ILE A 24 1.01 -29.60 12.02
C ILE A 24 0.56 -29.85 13.45
N ASP A 25 1.22 -29.26 14.43
CA ASP A 25 0.90 -29.47 15.86
C ASP A 25 -0.47 -28.88 16.22
N GLU A 26 -0.83 -27.71 15.61
CA GLU A 26 -2.16 -27.11 15.76
C GLU A 26 -3.25 -27.92 15.07
N ALA A 27 -2.98 -28.37 13.84
CA ALA A 27 -3.90 -29.22 13.10
C ALA A 27 -4.20 -30.53 13.87
N VAL A 28 -3.17 -31.17 14.45
CA VAL A 28 -3.31 -32.40 15.23
C VAL A 28 -4.02 -32.16 16.57
N ALA A 29 -3.74 -31.02 17.24
CA ALA A 29 -4.45 -30.64 18.45
C ALA A 29 -5.95 -30.49 18.23
N TYR A 30 -6.31 -29.84 17.09
CA TYR A 30 -7.71 -29.66 16.69
C TYR A 30 -8.37 -30.99 16.29
N LEU A 31 -7.71 -31.81 15.48
CA LEU A 31 -8.19 -33.15 15.14
C LEU A 31 -8.37 -34.01 16.37
N GLY A 32 -7.46 -33.92 17.35
CA GLY A 32 -7.59 -34.64 18.62
C GLY A 32 -8.87 -34.26 19.38
N LYS A 33 -9.25 -32.99 19.39
CA LYS A 33 -10.50 -32.53 20.00
C LYS A 33 -11.74 -33.09 19.27
N VAL A 34 -11.75 -33.00 17.94
CA VAL A 34 -12.87 -33.46 17.11
C VAL A 34 -13.03 -34.99 17.21
N LEU A 35 -11.94 -35.73 17.18
CA LEU A 35 -11.91 -37.19 17.24
C LEU A 35 -12.00 -37.75 18.66
N LYS A 36 -12.04 -36.89 19.69
CA LYS A 36 -12.10 -37.21 21.11
C LYS A 36 -10.96 -38.12 21.56
N VAL A 37 -9.77 -37.93 21.00
CA VAL A 37 -8.55 -38.63 21.41
C VAL A 37 -7.68 -37.77 22.31
N ARG A 38 -6.96 -38.40 23.26
CA ARG A 38 -6.21 -37.66 24.30
C ARG A 38 -4.84 -37.20 23.87
N THR A 39 -4.25 -37.83 22.88
CA THR A 39 -2.86 -37.55 22.48
C THR A 39 -2.72 -37.39 20.96
N GLY A 40 -1.84 -36.52 20.54
CA GLY A 40 -1.51 -36.35 19.09
C GLY A 40 -0.91 -37.66 18.50
N ARG A 41 -0.28 -38.50 19.31
CA ARG A 41 0.22 -39.81 18.86
C ARG A 41 -0.91 -40.75 18.44
N GLU A 42 -2.04 -40.68 19.12
CA GLU A 42 -3.23 -41.49 18.76
C GLU A 42 -3.77 -40.99 17.41
N VAL A 43 -3.85 -39.66 17.17
CA VAL A 43 -4.26 -39.13 15.90
C VAL A 43 -3.36 -39.63 14.76
N TYR A 44 -2.04 -39.55 14.91
CA TYR A 44 -1.10 -40.09 13.94
C TYR A 44 -1.24 -41.59 13.71
N SER A 45 -1.48 -42.36 14.79
CA SER A 45 -1.67 -43.81 14.67
C SER A 45 -2.97 -44.16 13.94
N MET A 46 -4.05 -43.39 14.17
CA MET A 46 -5.31 -43.55 13.45
C MET A 46 -5.16 -43.28 11.97
N ILE A 47 -4.37 -42.23 11.60
CA ILE A 47 -4.04 -41.91 10.21
C ILE A 47 -3.24 -43.04 9.56
N ALA A 48 -2.17 -43.48 10.20
CA ALA A 48 -1.33 -44.57 9.68
C ALA A 48 -2.07 -45.92 9.51
N LEU A 49 -3.04 -46.17 10.36
CA LEU A 49 -3.89 -47.38 10.31
C LEU A 49 -5.14 -47.19 9.42
N GLN A 50 -5.24 -46.09 8.69
CA GLN A 50 -6.39 -45.74 7.82
C GLN A 50 -7.75 -45.85 8.55
N LYS A 51 -7.76 -45.60 9.86
CA LYS A 51 -9.01 -45.55 10.66
C LYS A 51 -9.82 -44.29 10.43
N ILE A 52 -9.21 -43.29 9.77
CA ILE A 52 -9.85 -42.03 9.40
C ILE A 52 -9.53 -41.79 7.95
N ASP A 53 -10.55 -41.42 7.18
CA ASP A 53 -10.40 -41.08 5.80
C ASP A 53 -9.78 -39.65 5.65
N PHE A 54 -8.86 -39.49 4.69
CA PHE A 54 -8.20 -38.25 4.43
C PHE A 54 -9.13 -37.13 3.92
N MET A 55 -10.24 -37.49 3.28
CA MET A 55 -11.25 -36.52 2.85
C MET A 55 -11.93 -35.90 4.07
N SER A 56 -12.30 -36.71 5.06
CA SER A 56 -12.87 -36.24 6.33
C SER A 56 -11.89 -35.33 7.09
N ILE A 57 -10.60 -35.69 7.13
CA ILE A 57 -9.56 -34.83 7.75
C ILE A 57 -9.49 -33.49 7.03
N LYS A 58 -9.52 -33.50 5.71
CA LYS A 58 -9.48 -32.28 4.89
C LYS A 58 -10.66 -31.38 5.18
N GLU A 59 -11.88 -31.92 5.21
CA GLU A 59 -13.11 -31.16 5.49
C GLU A 59 -13.10 -30.55 6.89
N ILE A 60 -12.71 -31.33 7.89
CA ILE A 60 -12.61 -30.85 9.29
C ILE A 60 -11.61 -29.69 9.39
N LEU A 61 -10.45 -29.80 8.75
CA LEU A 61 -9.45 -28.74 8.77
C LEU A 61 -9.89 -27.50 7.97
N HIS A 62 -10.56 -27.66 6.83
CA HIS A 62 -11.11 -26.53 6.08
C HIS A 62 -12.19 -25.79 6.86
N GLN A 63 -13.12 -26.50 7.52
CA GLN A 63 -14.14 -25.88 8.36
C GLN A 63 -13.52 -25.12 9.54
N TRP A 64 -12.50 -25.69 10.16
CA TRP A 64 -11.79 -25.04 11.26
C TRP A 64 -11.10 -23.75 10.81
N ILE A 65 -10.38 -23.77 9.69
CA ILE A 65 -9.68 -22.61 9.15
C ILE A 65 -10.66 -21.51 8.75
N SER A 66 -11.79 -21.88 8.13
CA SER A 66 -12.86 -20.94 7.78
C SER A 66 -13.46 -20.27 9.02
N GLY A 67 -13.75 -21.07 10.06
CA GLY A 67 -14.27 -20.58 11.32
C GLY A 67 -13.31 -19.65 12.06
N GLN A 68 -12.01 -19.97 12.06
CA GLN A 68 -11.00 -19.08 12.62
C GLN A 68 -10.89 -17.75 11.85
N ALA A 69 -10.96 -17.80 10.53
CA ALA A 69 -10.91 -16.62 9.71
C ALA A 69 -12.15 -15.72 9.93
N GLU A 70 -13.32 -16.29 10.13
CA GLU A 70 -14.54 -15.55 10.47
C GLU A 70 -14.47 -14.95 11.87
N GLU A 71 -13.99 -15.70 12.85
CA GLU A 71 -13.84 -15.21 14.21
C GLU A 71 -12.78 -14.10 14.31
N GLN A 72 -11.65 -14.24 13.61
CA GLN A 72 -10.66 -13.16 13.52
C GLN A 72 -11.24 -11.89 12.86
N ARG A 73 -12.10 -12.04 11.83
CA ARG A 73 -12.82 -10.91 11.23
C ARG A 73 -13.80 -10.27 12.20
N ARG A 74 -14.53 -11.07 12.98
CA ARG A 74 -15.47 -10.55 14.00
C ARG A 74 -14.73 -9.82 15.11
N VAL A 75 -13.63 -10.38 15.62
CA VAL A 75 -12.80 -9.76 16.66
C VAL A 75 -12.20 -8.46 16.13
N ALA A 76 -11.65 -8.46 14.91
CA ALA A 76 -11.09 -7.26 14.30
C ALA A 76 -12.16 -6.19 14.05
N ALA A 77 -13.39 -6.58 13.67
CA ALA A 77 -14.50 -5.65 13.50
C ALA A 77 -14.96 -5.08 14.86
N ALA A 78 -15.06 -5.91 15.90
CA ALA A 78 -15.44 -5.48 17.25
C ALA A 78 -14.36 -4.57 17.88
N GLU A 79 -13.07 -4.86 17.68
CA GLU A 79 -11.97 -3.98 18.10
C GLU A 79 -11.98 -2.65 17.35
N ALA A 80 -12.30 -2.65 16.06
CA ALA A 80 -12.43 -1.43 15.27
C ALA A 80 -13.61 -0.58 15.76
N GLU A 81 -14.75 -1.20 16.11
CA GLU A 81 -15.88 -0.48 16.69
C GLU A 81 -15.59 0.04 18.10
N ARG A 82 -14.96 -0.76 18.96
CA ARG A 82 -14.54 -0.31 20.29
C ARG A 82 -13.58 0.87 20.24
N LYS A 83 -12.57 0.79 19.38
CA LYS A 83 -11.65 1.92 19.13
C LYS A 83 -12.36 3.15 18.59
N LYS A 84 -13.40 2.97 17.79
CA LYS A 84 -14.25 4.05 17.28
C LYS A 84 -15.12 4.70 18.38
N GLU A 85 -15.57 3.92 19.35
CA GLU A 85 -16.32 4.42 20.52
C GLU A 85 -15.42 5.07 21.56
N GLU A 86 -14.28 4.46 21.91
CA GLU A 86 -13.25 5.06 22.77
C GLU A 86 -12.74 6.39 22.19
N TRP A 87 -12.61 6.46 20.87
CA TRP A 87 -12.21 7.69 20.18
C TRP A 87 -13.30 8.76 20.17
N LYS A 88 -14.58 8.40 20.09
CA LYS A 88 -15.71 9.33 20.24
C LYS A 88 -15.80 9.87 21.69
N ALA A 89 -15.53 9.04 22.68
CA ALA A 89 -15.53 9.44 24.08
C ALA A 89 -14.35 10.37 24.44
N ALA A 90 -13.16 10.13 23.82
CA ALA A 90 -11.99 10.99 24.03
C ALA A 90 -12.10 12.37 23.36
N GLN A 91 -13.09 12.60 22.49
CA GLN A 91 -13.34 13.91 21.87
C GLN A 91 -14.29 14.84 22.67
N ALA A 92 -14.85 14.35 23.78
CA ALA A 92 -15.77 15.14 24.62
C ALA A 92 -15.04 16.09 25.58
N ASP A 93 -13.74 15.90 25.83
CA ASP A 93 -12.96 16.76 26.72
C ASP A 93 -11.64 17.20 26.07
N ASP A 94 -11.57 18.50 25.84
CA ASP A 94 -10.39 19.35 25.72
C ASP A 94 -9.59 19.36 24.42
N ALA A 95 -9.68 20.52 23.74
CA ALA A 95 -8.74 20.95 22.73
C ALA A 95 -7.55 21.69 23.38
N PRO A 96 -6.30 21.47 22.94
CA PRO A 96 -5.67 22.58 22.25
C PRO A 96 -4.99 22.20 20.94
N ALA A 97 -5.05 23.17 20.04
CA ALA A 97 -4.50 23.18 18.72
C ALA A 97 -3.02 22.81 18.64
N SER A 98 -2.67 21.76 17.90
CA SER A 98 -1.36 21.68 17.27
C SER A 98 -1.39 20.87 15.96
N ARG A 99 -1.16 21.60 14.86
CA ARG A 99 -0.78 21.13 13.52
C ARG A 99 -1.69 20.07 12.89
N ARG A 100 -2.91 20.45 12.65
CA ARG A 100 -3.80 19.73 11.72
C ARG A 100 -3.32 19.99 10.29
N SER A 101 -2.91 18.97 9.59
CA SER A 101 -2.78 19.03 8.15
C SER A 101 -4.20 19.09 7.55
N ASP A 102 -4.79 20.28 7.48
CA ASP A 102 -6.11 20.54 6.88
C ASP A 102 -6.15 20.33 5.36
N ALA A 103 -5.23 19.53 4.85
CA ALA A 103 -4.93 19.42 3.43
C ALA A 103 -5.84 18.47 2.65
N LEU A 104 -6.53 17.54 3.33
CA LEU A 104 -7.22 16.45 2.63
C LEU A 104 -8.58 16.14 3.29
N VAL A 105 -9.64 16.01 2.48
CA VAL A 105 -10.94 15.44 2.89
C VAL A 105 -11.02 14.01 2.36
N ILE A 106 -11.14 13.06 3.26
CA ILE A 106 -11.35 11.66 2.94
C ILE A 106 -12.74 11.33 3.42
N ASP A 107 -13.68 11.09 2.51
CA ASP A 107 -15.11 10.85 2.77
C ASP A 107 -15.70 11.83 3.84
N GLU A 108 -16.81 12.46 3.55
CA GLU A 108 -17.42 13.51 4.43
C GLU A 108 -17.69 13.03 5.87
N LYS A 109 -17.66 11.73 6.12
CA LYS A 109 -17.90 11.08 7.41
C LYS A 109 -16.65 10.78 8.22
N ILE A 110 -15.44 10.96 7.64
CA ILE A 110 -14.19 10.54 8.27
C ILE A 110 -13.21 11.72 8.35
N ASN A 111 -13.43 12.57 9.33
CA ASN A 111 -12.49 13.65 9.70
C ASN A 111 -11.45 13.09 10.69
N ASN A 112 -10.15 13.31 10.45
CA ASN A 112 -9.03 12.97 11.34
C ASN A 112 -8.39 11.57 11.25
N ILE A 113 -8.31 10.95 10.08
CA ILE A 113 -7.49 9.74 9.93
C ILE A 113 -6.08 10.11 9.44
N GLU A 114 -5.07 9.52 10.05
CA GLU A 114 -3.70 9.58 9.53
C GLU A 114 -3.63 8.95 8.14
N TYR A 115 -3.14 9.70 7.18
CA TYR A 115 -2.93 9.24 5.82
C TYR A 115 -1.47 9.39 5.39
N LYS A 116 -1.08 8.62 4.41
CA LYS A 116 0.24 8.68 3.77
C LYS A 116 0.08 8.90 2.27
N LEU A 117 0.95 9.69 1.68
CA LEU A 117 1.00 9.84 0.24
C LEU A 117 1.73 8.63 -0.38
N ALA A 118 1.17 8.06 -1.44
CA ALA A 118 1.72 6.89 -2.11
C ALA A 118 3.04 7.24 -2.82
N LYS A 119 4.11 6.51 -2.52
CA LYS A 119 5.43 6.72 -3.13
C LYS A 119 5.46 6.39 -4.63
N CYS A 120 4.56 5.53 -5.11
CA CYS A 120 4.52 5.10 -6.51
C CYS A 120 4.02 6.19 -7.49
N CYS A 121 3.29 7.19 -7.00
CA CYS A 121 2.71 8.26 -7.83
C CYS A 121 2.89 9.66 -7.26
N ASN A 122 3.37 9.79 -6.02
CA ASN A 122 3.62 11.05 -5.32
C ASN A 122 2.51 12.09 -5.60
N PRO A 123 1.28 11.88 -5.08
CA PRO A 123 0.20 12.82 -5.30
C PRO A 123 0.54 14.18 -4.71
N ILE A 124 0.19 15.23 -5.43
CA ILE A 124 0.35 16.62 -5.01
C ILE A 124 -0.98 17.35 -5.08
N LYS A 125 -1.10 18.47 -4.38
CA LYS A 125 -2.32 19.27 -4.38
C LYS A 125 -2.73 19.67 -5.81
N GLY A 126 -3.99 19.36 -6.15
CA GLY A 126 -4.55 19.58 -7.48
C GLY A 126 -4.57 18.33 -8.37
N ASP A 127 -3.92 17.23 -7.96
CA ASP A 127 -4.12 15.94 -8.62
C ASP A 127 -5.53 15.39 -8.30
N ASP A 128 -6.08 14.64 -9.24
CA ASP A 128 -7.23 13.79 -8.98
C ASP A 128 -6.78 12.55 -8.20
N ILE A 129 -7.37 12.29 -7.04
CA ILE A 129 -6.87 11.34 -6.05
C ILE A 129 -7.95 10.40 -5.53
N PHE A 130 -7.52 9.27 -4.97
CA PHE A 130 -8.35 8.36 -4.21
C PHE A 130 -7.57 7.82 -2.99
N GLY A 131 -8.31 7.46 -1.95
CA GLY A 131 -7.78 6.78 -0.79
C GLY A 131 -7.82 5.27 -0.96
N PHE A 132 -6.79 4.59 -0.47
CA PHE A 132 -6.74 3.13 -0.40
C PHE A 132 -6.46 2.69 1.03
N VAL A 133 -7.36 1.92 1.62
CA VAL A 133 -7.22 1.40 2.99
C VAL A 133 -6.25 0.23 3.00
N THR A 134 -5.13 0.39 3.70
CA THR A 134 -4.13 -0.66 3.88
C THR A 134 -4.33 -1.37 5.23
N ILE A 135 -3.90 -2.61 5.34
CA ILE A 135 -4.06 -3.41 6.58
C ILE A 135 -3.16 -2.88 7.70
N SER A 136 -1.96 -2.39 7.37
CA SER A 136 -0.92 -2.08 8.36
C SER A 136 -0.58 -0.61 8.49
N SER A 137 -0.98 0.24 7.54
CA SER A 137 -0.47 1.62 7.44
C SER A 137 -1.55 2.69 7.34
N GLY A 138 -2.81 2.34 7.63
CA GLY A 138 -3.94 3.27 7.50
C GLY A 138 -4.29 3.57 6.04
N ILE A 139 -4.65 4.81 5.74
CA ILE A 139 -5.05 5.22 4.40
C ILE A 139 -3.83 5.69 3.60
N THR A 140 -3.69 5.17 2.39
CA THR A 140 -2.68 5.64 1.44
C THR A 140 -3.37 6.36 0.28
N ILE A 141 -2.96 7.59 0.01
CA ILE A 141 -3.52 8.42 -1.05
C ILE A 141 -2.76 8.19 -2.35
N HIS A 142 -3.49 7.83 -3.39
CA HIS A 142 -2.98 7.62 -4.74
C HIS A 142 -3.58 8.63 -5.71
N ARG A 143 -2.86 8.91 -6.79
CA ARG A 143 -3.42 9.61 -7.95
C ARG A 143 -4.34 8.67 -8.73
N SER A 144 -5.39 9.21 -9.33
CA SER A 144 -6.34 8.44 -10.15
C SER A 144 -5.69 7.80 -11.39
N ASP A 145 -4.64 8.43 -11.94
CA ASP A 145 -3.82 7.95 -13.04
C ASP A 145 -2.58 7.13 -12.62
N CYS A 146 -2.51 6.72 -11.35
CA CYS A 146 -1.42 5.88 -10.86
C CYS A 146 -1.38 4.54 -11.63
N PRO A 147 -0.20 4.05 -12.04
CA PRO A 147 -0.07 2.73 -12.69
C PRO A 147 -0.67 1.58 -11.89
N ASN A 148 -0.73 1.72 -10.56
CA ASN A 148 -1.32 0.73 -9.67
C ASN A 148 -2.84 0.91 -9.48
N ALA A 149 -3.44 2.03 -9.92
CA ALA A 149 -4.84 2.37 -9.63
C ALA A 149 -5.83 1.34 -10.18
N ALA A 150 -5.64 0.90 -11.42
CA ALA A 150 -6.51 -0.11 -12.05
C ALA A 150 -6.52 -1.39 -11.22
N ARG A 151 -5.35 -1.94 -10.91
CA ARG A 151 -5.22 -3.17 -10.11
C ARG A 151 -5.80 -3.03 -8.70
N LEU A 152 -5.64 -1.88 -8.06
CA LEU A 152 -6.18 -1.64 -6.72
C LEU A 152 -7.72 -1.59 -6.75
N ARG A 153 -8.30 -0.95 -7.75
CA ARG A 153 -9.76 -0.83 -7.92
C ARG A 153 -10.40 -2.16 -8.32
N GLU A 154 -9.75 -2.94 -9.17
CA GLU A 154 -10.25 -4.25 -9.63
C GLU A 154 -10.19 -5.32 -8.53
N ASN A 155 -9.03 -5.44 -7.86
CA ASN A 155 -8.84 -6.50 -6.89
C ASN A 155 -9.41 -6.19 -5.50
N TYR A 156 -9.52 -4.90 -5.13
CA TYR A 156 -9.92 -4.49 -3.79
C TYR A 156 -10.87 -3.28 -3.80
N PRO A 157 -12.01 -3.34 -4.54
CA PRO A 157 -12.92 -2.20 -4.67
C PRO A 157 -13.44 -1.70 -3.31
N TYR A 158 -13.64 -2.61 -2.35
CA TYR A 158 -14.10 -2.31 -1.00
C TYR A 158 -13.08 -1.57 -0.11
N ARG A 159 -11.83 -1.42 -0.57
CA ARG A 159 -10.77 -0.66 0.11
C ARG A 159 -10.51 0.71 -0.53
N VAL A 160 -11.15 0.96 -1.65
CA VAL A 160 -11.05 2.24 -2.36
C VAL A 160 -12.07 3.20 -1.78
N MET A 161 -11.67 4.42 -1.50
CA MET A 161 -12.53 5.47 -1.00
C MET A 161 -12.26 6.79 -1.72
N GLU A 162 -13.28 7.64 -1.77
CA GLU A 162 -13.13 8.97 -2.34
C GLU A 162 -12.22 9.82 -1.46
N ALA A 163 -11.34 10.58 -2.10
CA ALA A 163 -10.48 11.55 -1.46
C ALA A 163 -10.41 12.82 -2.30
N ARG A 164 -10.39 13.98 -1.64
CA ARG A 164 -10.31 15.30 -2.28
C ARG A 164 -9.37 16.20 -1.51
N TRP A 165 -8.66 17.05 -2.22
CA TRP A 165 -7.86 18.08 -1.59
C TRP A 165 -8.75 19.16 -1.00
N ARG A 166 -8.48 19.53 0.25
CA ARG A 166 -9.18 20.62 0.93
C ARG A 166 -8.39 21.93 0.80
N GLY A 167 -9.06 23.00 0.43
CA GLY A 167 -8.64 24.42 0.52
C GLY A 167 -7.12 24.71 0.50
N ASN A 168 -6.68 25.54 1.43
CA ASN A 168 -5.29 26.01 1.51
C ASN A 168 -4.40 25.02 2.27
N ALA A 169 -4.07 23.88 1.65
CA ALA A 169 -3.02 23.02 2.16
C ALA A 169 -1.66 23.67 1.87
N ASP A 170 -1.08 24.30 2.86
CA ASP A 170 0.31 24.76 2.82
C ASP A 170 1.21 23.55 3.02
N GLY A 171 1.61 22.91 1.94
CA GLY A 171 2.47 21.74 1.94
C GLY A 171 3.47 21.78 0.80
N ALA A 172 4.72 21.40 1.08
CA ALA A 172 5.71 21.16 0.05
C ALA A 172 5.59 19.72 -0.40
N PHE A 173 5.10 19.51 -1.62
CA PHE A 173 4.98 18.18 -2.24
C PHE A 173 6.16 17.92 -3.16
N ARG A 174 6.52 16.66 -3.34
CA ARG A 174 7.61 16.28 -4.25
C ARG A 174 7.05 15.93 -5.62
N ALA A 175 7.52 16.65 -6.65
CA ALA A 175 7.28 16.33 -8.06
C ALA A 175 8.59 15.96 -8.76
N THR A 176 8.57 14.96 -9.63
CA THR A 176 9.71 14.57 -10.45
C THR A 176 9.37 14.82 -11.91
N ILE A 177 10.19 15.61 -12.57
CA ILE A 177 10.05 15.98 -13.98
C ILE A 177 11.15 15.28 -14.77
N ALA A 178 10.77 14.53 -15.80
CA ALA A 178 11.70 14.03 -16.80
C ALA A 178 11.87 15.05 -17.90
N VAL A 179 13.11 15.26 -18.32
CA VAL A 179 13.48 16.18 -19.39
C VAL A 179 14.28 15.43 -20.45
N VAL A 180 13.96 15.66 -21.71
CA VAL A 180 14.72 15.22 -22.87
C VAL A 180 15.14 16.46 -23.64
N ALA A 181 16.43 16.63 -23.86
CA ALA A 181 16.98 17.80 -24.51
C ALA A 181 18.14 17.43 -25.44
N ALA A 182 18.55 18.32 -26.33
CA ALA A 182 19.79 18.18 -27.10
C ALA A 182 21.00 18.21 -26.14
N ASP A 183 21.98 17.37 -26.40
CA ASP A 183 23.22 17.34 -25.61
C ASP A 183 24.14 18.50 -26.01
N THR A 184 23.82 19.67 -25.49
CA THR A 184 24.56 20.92 -25.75
C THR A 184 25.13 21.48 -24.47
N ALA A 185 26.33 22.12 -24.58
CA ALA A 185 26.96 22.71 -23.40
C ALA A 185 26.05 23.80 -22.79
N GLY A 186 25.88 23.73 -21.45
CA GLY A 186 25.15 24.72 -20.69
C GLY A 186 23.65 24.48 -20.55
N ILE A 187 23.04 23.50 -21.27
CA ILE A 187 21.59 23.28 -21.20
C ILE A 187 21.12 22.87 -19.78
N GLY A 188 21.93 22.07 -19.08
CA GLY A 188 21.65 21.72 -17.68
C GLY A 188 21.64 22.96 -16.77
N ASN A 189 22.54 23.90 -16.97
CA ASN A 189 22.56 25.16 -16.22
C ASN A 189 21.32 26.00 -16.50
N GLN A 190 20.90 26.12 -17.75
CA GLN A 190 19.68 26.86 -18.12
C GLN A 190 18.44 26.25 -17.45
N ILE A 191 18.33 24.92 -17.44
CA ILE A 191 17.22 24.24 -16.78
C ILE A 191 17.25 24.52 -15.27
N THR A 192 18.43 24.42 -14.64
CA THR A 192 18.59 24.70 -13.21
C THR A 192 18.27 26.16 -12.88
N GLU A 193 18.65 27.09 -13.71
CA GLU A 193 18.37 28.51 -13.55
C GLU A 193 16.87 28.82 -13.60
N VAL A 194 16.13 28.24 -14.54
CA VAL A 194 14.67 28.35 -14.61
C VAL A 194 14.03 27.83 -13.32
N VAL A 195 14.46 26.67 -12.81
CA VAL A 195 13.89 26.08 -11.60
C VAL A 195 14.18 26.97 -10.37
N THR A 196 15.44 27.41 -10.21
CA THR A 196 15.89 28.03 -8.95
C THR A 196 15.73 29.54 -8.94
N ARG A 197 15.98 30.23 -10.07
CA ARG A 197 15.93 31.71 -10.15
C ARG A 197 14.56 32.20 -10.56
N GLU A 198 13.99 31.67 -11.65
CA GLU A 198 12.70 32.16 -12.14
C GLU A 198 11.55 31.68 -11.25
N LEU A 199 11.49 30.38 -10.94
CA LEU A 199 10.36 29.78 -10.20
C LEU A 199 10.63 29.68 -8.71
N LYS A 200 11.87 29.95 -8.26
CA LYS A 200 12.29 29.89 -6.85
C LYS A 200 11.95 28.55 -6.17
N LEU A 201 12.03 27.47 -6.94
CA LEU A 201 11.76 26.12 -6.44
C LEU A 201 13.03 25.47 -5.89
N ASN A 202 12.84 24.65 -4.86
CA ASN A 202 13.94 23.90 -4.24
C ASN A 202 14.15 22.56 -4.98
N ILE A 203 15.35 22.38 -5.55
CA ILE A 203 15.75 21.13 -6.20
C ILE A 203 16.23 20.15 -5.14
N ARG A 204 15.63 18.96 -5.11
CA ARG A 204 16.02 17.86 -4.22
C ARG A 204 17.00 16.90 -4.88
N THR A 205 16.73 16.54 -6.12
CA THR A 205 17.63 15.72 -6.93
C THR A 205 17.70 16.23 -8.35
N LEU A 206 18.86 16.10 -8.94
CA LEU A 206 19.12 16.49 -10.32
C LEU A 206 20.04 15.43 -10.94
N ASN A 207 19.56 14.76 -11.97
CA ASN A 207 20.32 13.77 -12.71
C ASN A 207 20.18 14.05 -14.20
N PHE A 208 21.31 14.19 -14.90
CA PHE A 208 21.37 14.28 -16.36
C PHE A 208 22.38 13.28 -16.89
N ALA A 209 22.02 12.59 -17.95
CA ALA A 209 22.87 11.64 -18.65
C ALA A 209 22.81 11.89 -20.14
N ALA A 210 23.96 12.06 -20.76
CA ALA A 210 24.10 12.10 -22.21
C ALA A 210 23.78 10.74 -22.80
N ARG A 211 23.16 10.74 -23.96
CA ARG A 211 22.92 9.56 -24.80
C ARG A 211 23.81 9.64 -26.04
N GLY A 212 24.24 8.51 -26.54
CA GLY A 212 25.10 8.45 -27.74
C GLY A 212 24.42 8.94 -29.04
N ASP A 213 23.16 9.36 -28.98
CA ASP A 213 22.34 9.88 -30.09
C ASP A 213 22.31 11.41 -30.17
N GLY A 214 23.19 12.12 -29.45
CA GLY A 214 23.21 13.60 -29.40
C GLY A 214 22.09 14.20 -28.55
N THR A 215 21.40 13.38 -27.76
CA THR A 215 20.42 13.83 -26.77
C THR A 215 20.89 13.56 -25.35
N MET A 216 20.38 14.34 -24.41
CA MET A 216 20.49 14.07 -22.98
C MET A 216 19.10 13.79 -22.40
N ARG A 217 19.06 12.92 -21.42
CA ARG A 217 17.87 12.69 -20.62
C ARG A 217 18.19 12.96 -19.15
N GLY A 218 17.28 13.65 -18.47
CA GLY A 218 17.44 13.93 -17.07
C GLY A 218 16.15 13.81 -16.29
N THR A 219 16.29 13.77 -14.98
CA THR A 219 15.19 13.87 -14.02
C THR A 219 15.51 14.92 -12.99
N ILE A 220 14.53 15.75 -12.68
CA ILE A 220 14.62 16.81 -11.68
C ILE A 220 13.50 16.57 -10.67
N SER A 221 13.84 16.37 -9.42
CA SER A 221 12.86 16.34 -8.33
C SER A 221 12.87 17.67 -7.60
N VAL A 222 11.70 18.29 -7.52
CA VAL A 222 11.49 19.59 -6.91
C VAL A 222 10.40 19.53 -5.83
N GLU A 223 10.43 20.49 -4.93
CA GLU A 223 9.33 20.73 -4.00
C GLU A 223 8.40 21.80 -4.59
N VAL A 224 7.11 21.46 -4.63
CA VAL A 224 6.07 22.30 -5.22
C VAL A 224 4.84 22.37 -4.32
N PRO A 225 4.12 23.48 -4.28
CA PRO A 225 2.88 23.59 -3.50
C PRO A 225 1.66 22.96 -4.20
N SER A 226 1.65 22.88 -5.52
CA SER A 226 0.48 22.39 -6.29
C SER A 226 0.86 21.94 -7.71
N THR A 227 -0.11 21.31 -8.40
CA THR A 227 0.00 20.94 -9.83
C THR A 227 0.19 22.14 -10.72
N SER A 228 -0.44 23.28 -10.43
CA SER A 228 -0.29 24.51 -11.22
C SER A 228 1.17 24.96 -11.33
N ILE A 229 1.95 24.79 -10.27
CA ILE A 229 3.39 25.11 -10.29
C ILE A 229 4.17 24.07 -11.10
N VAL A 230 3.75 22.80 -11.08
CA VAL A 230 4.35 21.76 -11.95
C VAL A 230 4.11 22.07 -13.42
N ASP A 231 2.90 22.48 -13.77
CA ASP A 231 2.56 22.84 -15.14
C ASP A 231 3.36 24.07 -15.60
N LEU A 232 3.47 25.07 -14.73
CA LEU A 232 4.30 26.25 -15.00
C LEU A 232 5.78 25.86 -15.19
N LEU A 233 6.30 24.98 -14.33
CA LEU A 233 7.66 24.48 -14.44
C LEU A 233 7.91 23.75 -15.76
N ILE A 234 7.00 22.84 -16.15
CA ILE A 234 7.08 22.11 -17.41
C ILE A 234 7.07 23.08 -18.59
N HIS A 235 6.16 24.06 -18.59
CA HIS A 235 6.09 25.09 -19.63
C HIS A 235 7.37 25.93 -19.71
N SER A 236 7.91 26.37 -18.58
CA SER A 236 9.14 27.16 -18.54
C SER A 236 10.35 26.36 -19.05
N ILE A 237 10.48 25.09 -18.67
CA ILE A 237 11.53 24.20 -19.18
C ILE A 237 11.40 23.97 -20.68
N MET A 238 10.19 23.79 -21.20
CA MET A 238 9.92 23.59 -22.63
C MET A 238 10.27 24.79 -23.49
N ARG A 239 10.33 26.00 -22.93
CA ARG A 239 10.75 27.23 -23.63
C ARG A 239 12.26 27.33 -23.83
N ILE A 240 13.04 26.52 -23.11
CA ILE A 240 14.50 26.51 -23.26
C ILE A 240 14.87 25.94 -24.63
N ARG A 241 15.66 26.65 -25.38
CA ARG A 241 16.14 26.22 -26.70
C ARG A 241 16.95 24.93 -26.57
N GLY A 242 16.53 23.88 -27.28
CA GLY A 242 17.16 22.55 -27.22
C GLY A 242 16.40 21.52 -26.35
N VAL A 243 15.46 21.94 -25.53
CA VAL A 243 14.55 21.01 -24.83
C VAL A 243 13.51 20.50 -25.82
N GLN A 244 13.39 19.19 -25.91
CA GLN A 244 12.45 18.47 -26.78
C GLN A 244 11.18 18.05 -26.04
N ARG A 245 11.33 17.58 -24.79
CA ARG A 245 10.21 17.13 -23.95
C ARG A 245 10.50 17.39 -22.47
N ALA A 246 9.48 17.82 -21.75
CA ALA A 246 9.45 17.83 -20.30
C ALA A 246 8.08 17.31 -19.85
N TYR A 247 8.06 16.41 -18.89
CA TYR A 247 6.82 15.83 -18.36
C TYR A 247 7.02 15.28 -16.95
N ARG A 248 5.95 15.27 -16.16
CA ARG A 248 5.96 14.69 -14.84
C ARG A 248 6.03 13.16 -14.92
N VAL A 249 6.87 12.55 -14.10
CA VAL A 249 7.00 11.10 -14.01
C VAL A 249 6.50 10.58 -12.66
N ASN A 250 5.99 9.36 -12.68
CA ASN A 250 5.73 8.59 -11.48
C ASN A 250 7.04 7.89 -11.06
N ASN A 251 7.26 7.79 -9.78
CA ASN A 251 8.42 7.06 -9.24
C ASN A 251 8.20 5.55 -9.28
#